data_d739337f687508d2a7e6012b9d88fe6a
#
_entry.id   d739337f687508d2a7e6012b9d88fe6a
#
_cell.length_a   1.000
_cell.length_b   1.000
_cell.length_c   1.000
_cell.angle_alpha   90.00
_cell.angle_beta   90.00
_cell.angle_gamma   90.00
#
_symmetry.space_group_name_H-M   'P 1'
#
loop_
_entity.id
_entity.type
_entity.pdbx_description
1 polymer ?
#
loop_
_entity_poly.entity_id
_entity_poly.type
_entity_poly.pdbx_seq_one_letter_code
_entity_poly.pdbx_strand_id
1 'polypeptide(L)'
;MKALFIRCYGKLTVDMMVGGLIDMGVPPVYLKSRLKDAGLPENFIEKPNPKAQVSAHYFHIPPSGNKPLLLKEADLFRIWKEICSKEAPEWEEIGWKVFSVLTAGASDAVDDIPGNIVDLRRIGVSEENLSSLYLFLAALDYLEVETLFTCPFSITAGKTEAGKAAAAILTDAVSTVGTPISTEEIAPFAAAMLEGLSASFMPMDSRFLADRTAYGSSSAEKPTGDNTVAEYLGYFTDRGESIFSRHMKVFGMDSGLDL
;
A
#
# COMPACT_ATOMS: atom_id res chain seq x y z
N MET A 1 -4.19 9.26 -17.37
CA MET A 1 -3.31 8.79 -16.29
C MET A 1 -4.05 7.72 -15.53
N LYS A 2 -3.54 6.48 -15.51
CA LYS A 2 -4.14 5.34 -14.83
C LYS A 2 -3.76 5.39 -13.35
N ALA A 3 -4.73 5.31 -12.49
CA ALA A 3 -4.55 5.55 -11.07
C ALA A 3 -5.13 4.42 -10.22
N LEU A 4 -4.47 4.15 -9.10
CA LEU A 4 -5.01 3.31 -8.03
C LEU A 4 -5.42 4.22 -6.86
N PHE A 5 -6.64 4.07 -6.40
CA PHE A 5 -7.15 4.75 -5.23
C PHE A 5 -7.37 3.75 -4.09
N ILE A 6 -6.70 3.96 -2.95
CA ILE A 6 -6.79 3.09 -1.77
C ILE A 6 -7.67 3.75 -0.72
N ARG A 7 -8.59 2.98 -0.15
CA ARG A 7 -9.44 3.42 0.95
C ARG A 7 -9.39 2.43 2.11
N CYS A 8 -8.85 2.88 3.22
CA CYS A 8 -8.82 2.14 4.46
C CYS A 8 -10.07 2.45 5.31
N TYR A 9 -10.69 1.43 5.87
CA TYR A 9 -11.85 1.57 6.75
C TYR A 9 -11.53 1.25 8.21
N GLY A 10 -10.42 0.59 8.48
CA GLY A 10 -9.96 0.19 9.80
C GLY A 10 -8.52 -0.28 9.72
N LYS A 11 -8.30 -1.59 9.63
CA LYS A 11 -6.96 -2.15 9.55
C LYS A 11 -6.31 -1.88 8.20
N LEU A 12 -5.00 -1.57 8.24
CA LEU A 12 -4.17 -1.39 7.05
C LEU A 12 -2.83 -2.12 7.20
N THR A 13 -2.56 -3.06 6.30
CA THR A 13 -1.26 -3.72 6.16
C THR A 13 -0.87 -3.82 4.69
N VAL A 14 0.42 -4.03 4.40
CA VAL A 14 0.89 -4.22 3.02
C VAL A 14 0.25 -5.47 2.41
N ASP A 15 0.14 -6.54 3.18
CA ASP A 15 -0.48 -7.80 2.74
C ASP A 15 -1.93 -7.58 2.29
N MET A 16 -2.68 -6.71 2.98
CA MET A 16 -4.04 -6.36 2.54
C MET A 16 -4.03 -5.63 1.20
N MET A 17 -3.09 -4.70 1.00
CA MET A 17 -2.98 -4.00 -0.28
C MET A 17 -2.60 -4.95 -1.42
N VAL A 18 -1.65 -5.87 -1.20
CA VAL A 18 -1.34 -6.92 -2.20
C VAL A 18 -2.54 -7.82 -2.47
N GLY A 19 -3.28 -8.21 -1.42
CA GLY A 19 -4.51 -9.00 -1.55
C GLY A 19 -5.56 -8.30 -2.43
N GLY A 20 -5.74 -7.00 -2.27
CA GLY A 20 -6.65 -6.20 -3.10
C GLY A 20 -6.21 -6.18 -4.57
N LEU A 21 -4.91 -6.05 -4.86
CA LEU A 21 -4.40 -6.10 -6.23
C LEU A 21 -4.57 -7.49 -6.88
N ILE A 22 -4.49 -8.57 -6.09
CA ILE A 22 -4.84 -9.92 -6.59
C ILE A 22 -6.33 -9.99 -6.91
N ASP A 23 -7.20 -9.49 -6.04
CA ASP A 23 -8.65 -9.40 -6.30
C ASP A 23 -8.97 -8.51 -7.52
N MET A 24 -8.13 -7.49 -7.77
CA MET A 24 -8.17 -6.62 -8.95
C MET A 24 -7.85 -7.37 -10.25
N GLY A 25 -7.24 -8.54 -10.17
CA GLY A 25 -6.92 -9.39 -11.31
C GLY A 25 -5.43 -9.60 -11.58
N VAL A 26 -4.54 -9.22 -10.67
CA VAL A 26 -3.12 -9.58 -10.75
C VAL A 26 -2.99 -11.09 -10.50
N PRO A 27 -2.46 -11.88 -11.44
CA PRO A 27 -2.36 -13.33 -11.28
C PRO A 27 -1.36 -13.71 -10.18
N PRO A 28 -1.72 -14.57 -9.21
CA PRO A 28 -0.76 -15.05 -8.19
C PRO A 28 0.47 -15.76 -8.81
N VAL A 29 0.31 -16.41 -9.95
CA VAL A 29 1.42 -17.06 -10.67
C VAL A 29 2.44 -16.02 -11.16
N TYR A 30 1.99 -14.85 -11.61
CA TYR A 30 2.87 -13.74 -11.96
C TYR A 30 3.68 -13.26 -10.75
N LEU A 31 3.03 -13.05 -9.61
CA LEU A 31 3.68 -12.61 -8.37
C LEU A 31 4.72 -13.64 -7.89
N LYS A 32 4.43 -14.95 -7.99
CA LYS A 32 5.41 -16.01 -7.69
C LYS A 32 6.62 -15.95 -8.61
N SER A 33 6.41 -15.75 -9.91
CA SER A 33 7.51 -15.58 -10.85
C SER A 33 8.40 -14.40 -10.49
N ARG A 34 7.79 -13.25 -10.15
CA ARG A 34 8.52 -12.04 -9.74
C ARG A 34 9.37 -12.27 -8.47
N LEU A 35 8.84 -12.97 -7.46
CA LEU A 35 9.63 -13.35 -6.28
C LEU A 35 10.83 -14.24 -6.64
N LYS A 36 10.60 -15.25 -7.48
CA LYS A 36 11.64 -16.16 -7.93
C LYS A 36 12.76 -15.41 -8.65
N ASP A 37 12.41 -14.52 -9.59
CA ASP A 37 13.36 -13.74 -10.38
C ASP A 37 14.19 -12.81 -9.49
N ALA A 38 13.57 -12.23 -8.44
CA ALA A 38 14.24 -11.46 -7.41
C ALA A 38 15.07 -12.30 -6.41
N GLY A 39 14.96 -13.63 -6.46
CA GLY A 39 15.61 -14.53 -5.51
C GLY A 39 14.98 -14.54 -4.12
N LEU A 40 13.70 -14.17 -4.03
CA LEU A 40 12.92 -14.19 -2.81
C LEU A 40 12.14 -15.51 -2.66
N PRO A 41 11.79 -15.91 -1.44
CA PRO A 41 10.94 -17.08 -1.21
C PRO A 41 9.58 -16.94 -1.88
N GLU A 42 9.14 -17.96 -2.63
CA GLU A 42 7.86 -17.99 -3.34
C GLU A 42 6.68 -18.40 -2.43
N ASN A 43 6.88 -18.49 -1.13
CA ASN A 43 5.94 -19.04 -0.15
C ASN A 43 4.99 -17.97 0.40
N PHE A 44 4.02 -17.56 -0.36
CA PHE A 44 2.90 -16.80 0.18
C PHE A 44 1.59 -17.60 0.17
N ILE A 45 0.69 -17.22 1.04
CA ILE A 45 -0.66 -17.78 1.15
C ILE A 45 -1.62 -16.76 0.55
N GLU A 46 -2.42 -17.18 -0.41
CA GLU A 46 -3.49 -16.37 -0.97
C GLU A 46 -4.78 -17.18 -1.01
N LYS A 47 -5.90 -16.53 -0.71
CA LYS A 47 -7.22 -17.17 -0.72
C LYS A 47 -8.29 -16.14 -1.08
N PRO A 48 -9.13 -16.42 -2.09
CA PRO A 48 -10.35 -15.66 -2.27
C PRO A 48 -11.25 -15.90 -1.05
N ASN A 49 -11.87 -14.86 -0.55
CA ASN A 49 -12.80 -14.97 0.57
C ASN A 49 -14.26 -14.72 0.12
N PRO A 50 -14.95 -15.74 -0.41
CA PRO A 50 -16.29 -15.61 -0.97
C PRO A 50 -17.39 -15.47 0.09
N LYS A 51 -17.09 -15.65 1.39
CA LYS A 51 -18.08 -15.67 2.48
C LYS A 51 -18.28 -14.31 3.15
N ALA A 52 -17.61 -13.28 2.69
CA ALA A 52 -17.74 -11.94 3.22
C ALA A 52 -18.99 -11.23 2.70
N GLN A 53 -19.45 -10.24 3.45
CA GLN A 53 -20.40 -9.24 2.92
C GLN A 53 -19.81 -8.51 1.70
N VAL A 54 -18.49 -8.50 1.60
CA VAL A 54 -17.70 -8.03 0.47
C VAL A 54 -16.75 -9.17 0.10
N SER A 55 -16.75 -9.61 -1.16
CA SER A 55 -15.71 -10.53 -1.65
C SER A 55 -14.36 -9.84 -1.51
N ALA A 56 -13.45 -10.42 -0.76
CA ALA A 56 -12.12 -9.85 -0.52
C ALA A 56 -11.07 -10.95 -0.65
N HIS A 57 -9.87 -10.60 -1.11
CA HIS A 57 -8.77 -11.54 -1.22
C HIS A 57 -7.86 -11.44 0.00
N TYR A 58 -7.60 -12.56 0.65
CA TYR A 58 -6.61 -12.69 1.69
C TYR A 58 -5.25 -13.00 1.09
N PHE A 59 -4.24 -12.26 1.50
CA PHE A 59 -2.85 -12.49 1.14
C PHE A 59 -1.98 -12.40 2.40
N HIS A 60 -0.96 -13.23 2.50
CA HIS A 60 -0.02 -13.21 3.62
C HIS A 60 1.29 -13.90 3.25
N ILE A 61 2.42 -13.28 3.60
CA ILE A 61 3.74 -13.90 3.55
C ILE A 61 4.05 -14.45 4.96
N PRO A 62 4.14 -15.78 5.13
CA PRO A 62 4.46 -16.36 6.43
C PRO A 62 5.88 -15.98 6.86
N PRO A 63 6.11 -15.76 8.18
CA PRO A 63 7.42 -15.38 8.68
C PRO A 63 8.48 -16.41 8.31
N SER A 64 9.62 -15.93 7.84
CA SER A 64 10.83 -16.75 7.70
C SER A 64 11.33 -17.14 9.10
N GLY A 65 11.80 -18.36 9.28
CA GLY A 65 12.26 -18.85 10.58
C GLY A 65 13.48 -18.11 11.16
N ASN A 66 14.19 -17.34 10.34
CA ASN A 66 15.34 -16.53 10.72
C ASN A 66 14.89 -15.13 11.17
N LYS A 67 14.91 -14.90 12.49
CA LYS A 67 14.69 -13.54 13.03
C LYS A 67 16.06 -12.93 13.33
N PRO A 68 16.47 -11.84 12.65
CA PRO A 68 17.67 -11.12 13.01
C PRO A 68 17.56 -10.62 14.46
N LEU A 69 18.68 -10.54 15.18
CA LEU A 69 18.68 -10.01 16.55
C LEU A 69 18.25 -8.54 16.61
N LEU A 70 18.46 -7.80 15.53
CA LEU A 70 18.16 -6.39 15.39
C LEU A 70 17.89 -6.11 13.91
N LEU A 71 16.88 -5.31 13.59
CA LEU A 71 16.59 -4.86 12.24
C LEU A 71 16.72 -3.34 12.18
N LYS A 72 17.73 -2.86 11.45
CA LYS A 72 18.03 -1.44 11.27
C LYS A 72 17.66 -0.97 9.88
N GLU A 73 17.51 0.33 9.72
CA GLU A 73 17.34 0.97 8.41
C GLU A 73 18.39 0.51 7.39
N ALA A 74 19.68 0.50 7.78
CA ALA A 74 20.76 0.07 6.89
C ALA A 74 20.62 -1.39 6.42
N ASP A 75 20.01 -2.27 7.24
CA ASP A 75 19.74 -3.66 6.85
C ASP A 75 18.63 -3.71 5.80
N LEU A 76 17.56 -2.91 5.96
CA LEU A 76 16.51 -2.81 4.95
C LEU A 76 17.06 -2.32 3.61
N PHE A 77 17.91 -1.28 3.62
CA PHE A 77 18.53 -0.78 2.38
C PHE A 77 19.41 -1.82 1.70
N ARG A 78 20.25 -2.50 2.48
CA ARG A 78 21.14 -3.52 1.92
C ARG A 78 20.35 -4.66 1.29
N ILE A 79 19.34 -5.18 2.00
CA ILE A 79 18.50 -6.28 1.50
C ILE A 79 17.70 -5.83 0.28
N TRP A 80 17.12 -4.63 0.35
CA TRP A 80 16.32 -4.07 -0.75
C TRP A 80 17.15 -3.87 -2.02
N LYS A 81 18.36 -3.36 -1.90
CA LYS A 81 19.28 -3.22 -3.01
C LYS A 81 19.62 -4.57 -3.65
N GLU A 82 19.83 -5.61 -2.85
CA GLU A 82 20.05 -6.98 -3.35
C GLU A 82 18.83 -7.51 -4.12
N ILE A 83 17.63 -7.25 -3.62
CA ILE A 83 16.35 -7.61 -4.27
C ILE A 83 16.22 -6.89 -5.62
N CYS A 84 16.39 -5.56 -5.63
CA CYS A 84 16.16 -4.74 -6.83
C CYS A 84 17.23 -4.93 -7.90
N SER A 85 18.48 -5.22 -7.51
CA SER A 85 19.62 -5.29 -8.44
C SER A 85 19.45 -6.27 -9.59
N LYS A 86 18.58 -7.25 -9.46
CA LYS A 86 18.38 -8.32 -10.46
C LYS A 86 17.36 -7.94 -11.52
N GLU A 87 16.20 -7.44 -11.12
CA GLU A 87 15.02 -7.33 -12.00
C GLU A 87 14.39 -5.94 -12.06
N ALA A 88 14.67 -5.07 -11.08
CA ALA A 88 13.99 -3.79 -10.95
C ALA A 88 14.89 -2.73 -10.27
N PRO A 89 16.06 -2.39 -10.87
CA PRO A 89 16.99 -1.44 -10.26
C PRO A 89 16.37 -0.04 -10.06
N GLU A 90 15.38 0.33 -10.86
CA GLU A 90 14.63 1.59 -10.72
C GLU A 90 13.81 1.68 -9.43
N TRP A 91 13.52 0.55 -8.79
CA TRP A 91 12.78 0.51 -7.51
C TRP A 91 13.69 0.74 -6.30
N GLU A 92 15.01 0.80 -6.47
CA GLU A 92 15.96 1.05 -5.36
C GLU A 92 15.63 2.38 -4.66
N GLU A 93 15.38 3.45 -5.42
CA GLU A 93 15.04 4.77 -4.89
C GLU A 93 13.70 4.78 -4.14
N ILE A 94 12.74 3.98 -4.59
CA ILE A 94 11.44 3.84 -3.93
C ILE A 94 11.63 3.28 -2.51
N GLY A 95 12.40 2.20 -2.37
CA GLY A 95 12.71 1.63 -1.05
C GLY A 95 13.39 2.65 -0.14
N TRP A 96 14.31 3.44 -0.68
CA TRP A 96 14.97 4.53 0.05
C TRP A 96 13.95 5.49 0.69
N LYS A 97 12.99 5.98 -0.07
CA LYS A 97 11.93 6.87 0.42
C LYS A 97 11.10 6.21 1.51
N VAL A 98 10.65 4.98 1.27
CA VAL A 98 9.83 4.23 2.22
C VAL A 98 10.58 4.01 3.56
N PHE A 99 11.84 3.58 3.50
CA PHE A 99 12.59 3.26 4.73
C PHE A 99 13.00 4.50 5.51
N SER A 100 13.31 5.60 4.82
CA SER A 100 13.60 6.88 5.48
C SER A 100 12.38 7.42 6.23
N VAL A 101 11.20 7.38 5.63
CA VAL A 101 9.93 7.76 6.28
C VAL A 101 9.65 6.84 7.47
N LEU A 102 9.83 5.53 7.28
CA LEU A 102 9.63 4.53 8.33
C LEU A 102 10.53 4.78 9.54
N THR A 103 11.81 5.03 9.30
CA THR A 103 12.80 5.26 10.36
C THR A 103 12.55 6.58 11.08
N ALA A 104 12.17 7.62 10.37
CA ALA A 104 11.79 8.90 10.98
C ALA A 104 10.60 8.70 11.96
N GLY A 105 9.51 8.07 11.50
CA GLY A 105 8.35 7.79 12.35
C GLY A 105 8.65 6.85 13.52
N ALA A 106 9.56 5.87 13.32
CA ALA A 106 10.02 5.00 14.39
C ALA A 106 10.84 5.76 15.44
N SER A 107 11.69 6.69 15.02
CA SER A 107 12.50 7.52 15.92
C SER A 107 11.64 8.43 16.79
N ASP A 108 10.53 8.93 16.26
CA ASP A 108 9.58 9.76 17.01
C ASP A 108 8.74 8.94 18.01
N ALA A 109 8.60 7.65 17.78
CA ALA A 109 7.73 6.77 18.56
C ALA A 109 8.46 6.04 19.71
N VAL A 110 9.75 5.79 19.54
CA VAL A 110 10.55 4.99 20.48
C VAL A 110 11.38 5.90 21.37
N ASP A 111 10.98 5.97 22.64
CA ASP A 111 11.75 6.66 23.69
C ASP A 111 13.03 5.87 24.01
N ASP A 112 14.10 6.57 24.42
CA ASP A 112 15.38 6.00 24.90
C ASP A 112 16.14 5.12 23.88
N ILE A 113 16.64 5.75 22.81
CA ILE A 113 17.52 5.06 21.85
C ILE A 113 18.98 5.40 22.14
N PRO A 114 19.77 4.50 22.76
CA PRO A 114 21.20 4.71 22.90
C PRO A 114 21.85 4.72 21.50
N GLY A 115 22.45 5.84 21.12
CA GLY A 115 23.22 5.97 19.89
C GLY A 115 22.40 6.09 18.60
N ASN A 116 21.15 6.52 18.66
CA ASN A 116 20.26 6.76 17.51
C ASN A 116 20.03 5.54 16.60
N ILE A 117 20.12 4.32 17.10
CA ILE A 117 19.84 3.10 16.34
C ILE A 117 18.46 2.59 16.72
N VAL A 118 17.49 2.72 15.83
CA VAL A 118 16.14 2.16 16.01
C VAL A 118 16.09 0.71 15.60
N ASP A 119 15.57 -0.17 16.48
CA ASP A 119 15.18 -1.53 16.09
C ASP A 119 13.77 -1.51 15.54
N LEU A 120 13.64 -1.59 14.22
CA LEU A 120 12.37 -1.49 13.51
C LEU A 120 11.39 -2.63 13.85
N ARG A 121 11.87 -3.73 14.42
CA ARG A 121 10.98 -4.82 14.90
C ARG A 121 10.08 -4.36 16.04
N ARG A 122 10.51 -3.38 16.83
CA ARG A 122 9.70 -2.80 17.93
C ARG A 122 8.39 -2.21 17.41
N ILE A 123 8.38 -1.72 16.19
CA ILE A 123 7.19 -1.19 15.51
C ILE A 123 6.54 -2.20 14.55
N GLY A 124 6.89 -3.49 14.67
CA GLY A 124 6.27 -4.57 13.91
C GLY A 124 6.81 -4.77 12.48
N VAL A 125 7.98 -4.20 12.15
CA VAL A 125 8.62 -4.40 10.84
C VAL A 125 9.41 -5.70 10.82
N SER A 126 9.35 -6.41 9.71
CA SER A 126 10.11 -7.64 9.46
C SER A 126 10.66 -7.67 8.03
N GLU A 127 11.54 -8.63 7.74
CA GLU A 127 12.10 -8.79 6.39
C GLU A 127 11.03 -9.16 5.36
N GLU A 128 9.97 -9.85 5.77
CA GLU A 128 8.84 -10.21 4.91
C GLU A 128 8.13 -8.97 4.33
N ASN A 129 8.18 -7.85 5.03
CA ASN A 129 7.62 -6.60 4.52
C ASN A 129 8.32 -6.12 3.25
N LEU A 130 9.62 -6.44 3.06
CA LEU A 130 10.33 -6.15 1.81
C LEU A 130 9.78 -6.97 0.65
N SER A 131 9.46 -8.24 0.88
CA SER A 131 8.81 -9.09 -0.13
C SER A 131 7.40 -8.57 -0.46
N SER A 132 6.64 -8.13 0.54
CA SER A 132 5.31 -7.53 0.32
C SER A 132 5.41 -6.20 -0.45
N LEU A 133 6.39 -5.34 -0.15
CA LEU A 133 6.66 -4.12 -0.91
C LEU A 133 7.01 -4.44 -2.37
N TYR A 134 7.92 -5.41 -2.59
CA TYR A 134 8.30 -5.83 -3.93
C TYR A 134 7.09 -6.33 -4.74
N LEU A 135 6.25 -7.16 -4.12
CA LEU A 135 5.04 -7.67 -4.77
C LEU A 135 4.00 -6.57 -5.03
N PHE A 136 3.89 -5.60 -4.13
CA PHE A 136 3.01 -4.46 -4.35
C PHE A 136 3.45 -3.66 -5.57
N LEU A 137 4.75 -3.34 -5.68
CA LEU A 137 5.30 -2.65 -6.85
C LEU A 137 5.14 -3.46 -8.14
N ALA A 138 5.42 -4.77 -8.10
CA ALA A 138 5.21 -5.65 -9.25
C ALA A 138 3.74 -5.70 -9.69
N ALA A 139 2.81 -5.66 -8.75
CA ALA A 139 1.39 -5.63 -9.04
C ALA A 139 0.94 -4.28 -9.65
N LEU A 140 1.50 -3.15 -9.17
CA LEU A 140 1.27 -1.83 -9.78
C LEU A 140 1.78 -1.79 -11.22
N ASP A 141 2.98 -2.33 -11.46
CA ASP A 141 3.58 -2.43 -12.79
C ASP A 141 2.72 -3.30 -13.72
N TYR A 142 2.28 -4.48 -13.26
CA TYR A 142 1.38 -5.35 -14.03
C TYR A 142 0.07 -4.65 -14.42
N LEU A 143 -0.48 -3.84 -13.54
CA LEU A 143 -1.70 -3.07 -13.77
C LEU A 143 -1.45 -1.76 -14.51
N GLU A 144 -0.19 -1.42 -14.83
CA GLU A 144 0.21 -0.15 -15.45
C GLU A 144 -0.29 1.08 -14.67
N VAL A 145 -0.19 1.04 -13.34
CA VAL A 145 -0.59 2.16 -12.48
C VAL A 145 0.48 3.25 -12.54
N GLU A 146 0.09 4.47 -12.89
CA GLU A 146 0.98 5.61 -13.02
C GLU A 146 1.01 6.49 -11.76
N THR A 147 -0.06 6.42 -10.94
CA THR A 147 -0.17 7.25 -9.76
C THR A 147 -1.01 6.58 -8.67
N LEU A 148 -0.70 6.90 -7.43
CA LEU A 148 -1.34 6.36 -6.25
C LEU A 148 -2.08 7.47 -5.49
N PHE A 149 -3.32 7.20 -5.11
CA PHE A 149 -4.13 8.05 -4.26
C PHE A 149 -4.63 7.26 -3.05
N THR A 150 -4.86 7.97 -1.96
CA THR A 150 -5.54 7.40 -0.79
C THR A 150 -6.44 8.43 -0.13
N CYS A 151 -7.51 7.99 0.50
CA CYS A 151 -8.30 8.88 1.34
C CYS A 151 -7.46 9.37 2.52
N PRO A 152 -7.60 10.65 2.92
CA PRO A 152 -7.03 11.11 4.17
C PRO A 152 -7.56 10.29 5.34
N PHE A 153 -6.72 10.05 6.33
CA PHE A 153 -7.06 9.27 7.50
C PHE A 153 -7.67 10.15 8.58
N SER A 154 -8.82 9.75 9.12
CA SER A 154 -9.24 10.21 10.44
C SER A 154 -8.65 9.23 11.45
N ILE A 155 -7.71 9.68 12.28
CA ILE A 155 -6.98 8.78 13.18
C ILE A 155 -7.09 9.21 14.63
N THR A 156 -7.04 8.23 15.54
CA THR A 156 -6.76 8.43 16.96
C THR A 156 -5.40 7.82 17.27
N ALA A 157 -4.56 8.59 17.98
CA ALA A 157 -3.22 8.15 18.33
C ALA A 157 -3.24 6.87 19.15
N GLY A 158 -2.43 5.88 18.74
CA GLY A 158 -2.20 4.63 19.47
C GLY A 158 -1.31 4.84 20.69
N LYS A 159 -1.25 3.80 21.53
CA LYS A 159 -0.43 3.79 22.75
C LYS A 159 0.85 2.99 22.58
N THR A 160 0.86 2.02 21.68
CA THR A 160 2.05 1.21 21.39
C THR A 160 3.07 2.00 20.55
N GLU A 161 4.31 1.55 20.55
CA GLU A 161 5.34 2.12 19.67
C GLU A 161 4.93 2.07 18.19
N ALA A 162 4.33 0.96 17.77
CA ALA A 162 3.81 0.82 16.40
C ALA A 162 2.70 1.84 16.10
N GLY A 163 1.73 2.00 17.00
CA GLY A 163 0.65 2.97 16.84
C GLY A 163 1.16 4.41 16.83
N LYS A 164 2.13 4.76 17.69
CA LYS A 164 2.79 6.06 17.69
C LYS A 164 3.57 6.32 16.40
N ALA A 165 4.33 5.32 15.91
CA ALA A 165 5.06 5.41 14.65
C ALA A 165 4.12 5.63 13.46
N ALA A 166 3.04 4.88 13.37
CA ALA A 166 2.03 5.07 12.32
C ALA A 166 1.40 6.48 12.37
N ALA A 167 1.13 7.00 13.57
CA ALA A 167 0.62 8.36 13.75
C ALA A 167 1.63 9.42 13.29
N ALA A 168 2.91 9.26 13.64
CA ALA A 168 3.97 10.18 13.22
C ALA A 168 4.15 10.19 11.70
N ILE A 169 4.14 9.01 11.06
CA ILE A 169 4.25 8.87 9.60
C ILE A 169 3.07 9.56 8.89
N LEU A 170 1.85 9.39 9.39
CA LEU A 170 0.63 9.89 8.75
C LEU A 170 0.25 11.32 9.15
N THR A 171 1.15 12.09 9.77
CA THR A 171 0.82 13.43 10.28
C THR A 171 0.24 14.34 9.21
N ASP A 172 0.78 14.32 8.00
CA ASP A 172 0.32 15.15 6.88
C ASP A 172 -0.91 14.57 6.15
N ALA A 173 -1.24 13.31 6.43
CA ALA A 173 -2.37 12.59 5.84
C ALA A 173 -3.66 12.67 6.68
N VAL A 174 -3.65 13.41 7.79
CA VAL A 174 -4.76 13.44 8.74
C VAL A 174 -5.93 14.29 8.24
N SER A 175 -7.14 13.77 8.44
CA SER A 175 -8.40 14.47 8.22
C SER A 175 -9.22 14.50 9.50
N THR A 176 -9.96 15.58 9.70
CA THR A 176 -10.95 15.68 10.79
C THR A 176 -12.31 15.11 10.39
N VAL A 177 -12.46 14.63 9.16
CA VAL A 177 -13.72 14.11 8.61
C VAL A 177 -13.64 12.59 8.49
N GLY A 178 -14.64 11.91 9.01
CA GLY A 178 -14.78 10.45 8.95
C GLY A 178 -14.78 9.78 10.32
N THR A 179 -14.96 8.46 10.33
CA THR A 179 -14.86 7.66 11.56
C THR A 179 -13.39 7.49 11.91
N PRO A 180 -12.97 7.86 13.14
CA PRO A 180 -11.59 7.70 13.55
C PRO A 180 -11.15 6.23 13.57
N ILE A 181 -9.98 5.96 12.98
CA ILE A 181 -9.29 4.68 13.00
C ILE A 181 -8.19 4.77 14.07
N SER A 182 -8.06 3.76 14.91
CA SER A 182 -6.91 3.69 15.80
C SER A 182 -5.63 3.42 15.00
N THR A 183 -4.56 4.17 15.26
CA THR A 183 -3.28 3.91 14.62
C THR A 183 -2.65 2.56 15.05
N GLU A 184 -3.20 1.89 16.07
CA GLU A 184 -2.89 0.49 16.40
C GLU A 184 -3.28 -0.49 15.28
N GLU A 185 -4.27 -0.12 14.45
CA GLU A 185 -4.75 -0.93 13.34
C GLU A 185 -3.99 -0.64 12.03
N ILE A 186 -3.11 0.36 12.03
CA ILE A 186 -2.32 0.76 10.85
C ILE A 186 -0.88 0.29 11.03
N ALA A 187 -0.44 -0.66 10.21
CA ALA A 187 0.96 -1.09 10.23
C ALA A 187 1.88 0.06 9.80
N PRO A 188 2.90 0.43 10.59
CA PRO A 188 3.83 1.52 10.25
C PRO A 188 4.49 1.36 8.88
N PHE A 189 4.80 0.13 8.48
CA PHE A 189 5.37 -0.13 7.16
C PHE A 189 4.37 0.19 6.03
N ALA A 190 3.08 -0.10 6.20
CA ALA A 190 2.06 0.25 5.21
C ALA A 190 1.85 1.78 5.12
N ALA A 191 1.87 2.47 6.26
CA ALA A 191 1.84 3.94 6.30
C ALA A 191 3.05 4.54 5.57
N ALA A 192 4.26 4.04 5.86
CA ALA A 192 5.48 4.48 5.22
C ALA A 192 5.53 4.19 3.71
N MET A 193 4.91 3.10 3.27
CA MET A 193 4.74 2.84 1.83
C MET A 193 3.88 3.90 1.16
N LEU A 194 2.75 4.26 1.73
CA LEU A 194 1.88 5.28 1.13
C LEU A 194 2.59 6.63 1.01
N GLU A 195 3.27 7.07 2.06
CA GLU A 195 4.05 8.32 2.05
C GLU A 195 5.26 8.22 1.11
N GLY A 196 6.06 7.15 1.21
CA GLY A 196 7.27 6.96 0.40
C GLY A 196 7.00 6.76 -1.09
N LEU A 197 5.84 6.21 -1.44
CA LEU A 197 5.35 6.12 -2.82
C LEU A 197 4.72 7.43 -3.31
N SER A 198 4.75 8.47 -2.49
CA SER A 198 4.16 9.78 -2.78
C SER A 198 2.68 9.69 -3.14
N ALA A 199 1.92 8.87 -2.41
CA ALA A 199 0.48 8.81 -2.56
C ALA A 199 -0.13 10.19 -2.25
N SER A 200 -1.03 10.63 -3.11
CA SER A 200 -1.76 11.88 -2.86
C SER A 200 -2.93 11.60 -1.93
N PHE A 201 -2.92 12.24 -0.74
CA PHE A 201 -4.00 12.10 0.24
C PHE A 201 -5.14 13.06 -0.08
N MET A 202 -6.19 12.53 -0.68
CA MET A 202 -7.35 13.32 -1.07
C MET A 202 -8.65 12.52 -1.01
N PRO A 203 -9.80 13.16 -0.75
CA PRO A 203 -11.08 12.48 -0.87
C PRO A 203 -11.31 11.97 -2.29
N MET A 204 -11.88 10.77 -2.43
CA MET A 204 -12.35 10.31 -3.72
C MET A 204 -13.52 11.20 -4.16
N ASP A 205 -13.37 11.87 -5.27
CA ASP A 205 -14.37 12.77 -5.84
C ASP A 205 -14.74 12.41 -7.29
N SER A 206 -15.60 13.21 -7.90
CA SER A 206 -16.11 12.97 -9.27
C SER A 206 -15.04 13.02 -10.37
N ARG A 207 -13.81 13.44 -10.07
CA ARG A 207 -12.70 13.45 -11.03
C ARG A 207 -12.06 12.07 -11.18
N PHE A 208 -12.25 11.18 -10.21
CA PHE A 208 -11.78 9.81 -10.29
C PHE A 208 -12.88 8.90 -10.84
N LEU A 209 -12.63 8.30 -12.00
CA LEU A 209 -13.51 7.35 -12.65
C LEU A 209 -13.00 5.94 -12.38
N ALA A 210 -13.64 5.26 -11.44
CA ALA A 210 -13.33 3.88 -11.13
C ALA A 210 -13.80 2.95 -12.26
N ASP A 211 -12.88 2.15 -12.79
CA ASP A 211 -13.14 1.10 -13.77
C ASP A 211 -13.32 -0.26 -13.08
N ARG A 212 -12.50 -0.55 -12.07
CA ARG A 212 -12.57 -1.76 -11.27
C ARG A 212 -12.47 -1.45 -9.78
N THR A 213 -13.14 -2.26 -8.97
CA THR A 213 -13.08 -2.22 -7.51
C THR A 213 -12.70 -3.59 -6.99
N ALA A 214 -11.79 -3.61 -6.04
CA ALA A 214 -11.30 -4.83 -5.40
C ALA A 214 -11.09 -4.63 -3.90
N TYR A 215 -10.97 -5.72 -3.17
CA TYR A 215 -10.84 -5.69 -1.72
C TYR A 215 -9.76 -6.65 -1.25
N GLY A 216 -8.85 -6.14 -0.42
CA GLY A 216 -7.90 -6.95 0.33
C GLY A 216 -8.35 -7.14 1.76
N SER A 217 -8.08 -8.30 2.36
CA SER A 217 -8.49 -8.63 3.72
C SER A 217 -7.31 -9.09 4.58
N SER A 218 -7.33 -8.72 5.86
CA SER A 218 -6.40 -9.25 6.86
C SER A 218 -6.83 -10.59 7.46
N SER A 219 -8.00 -11.11 7.10
CA SER A 219 -8.53 -12.38 7.62
C SER A 219 -8.97 -13.30 6.49
N ALA A 220 -8.47 -14.53 6.50
CA ALA A 220 -8.90 -15.59 5.58
C ALA A 220 -10.30 -16.13 5.85
N GLU A 221 -10.85 -15.91 7.06
CA GLU A 221 -12.08 -16.57 7.49
C GLU A 221 -13.28 -15.63 7.65
N LYS A 222 -13.06 -14.40 8.10
CA LYS A 222 -14.11 -13.43 8.44
C LYS A 222 -13.74 -12.00 8.05
N PRO A 223 -13.76 -11.65 6.76
CA PRO A 223 -13.62 -10.25 6.41
C PRO A 223 -14.83 -9.45 6.87
N THR A 224 -14.55 -8.40 7.60
CA THR A 224 -15.49 -7.36 8.02
C THR A 224 -15.08 -6.04 7.39
N GLY A 225 -15.94 -5.03 7.41
CA GLY A 225 -15.57 -3.70 6.91
C GLY A 225 -14.26 -3.19 7.54
N ASP A 226 -14.06 -3.43 8.83
CA ASP A 226 -12.91 -2.90 9.59
C ASP A 226 -11.59 -3.63 9.28
N ASN A 227 -11.63 -4.83 8.70
CA ASN A 227 -10.44 -5.61 8.36
C ASN A 227 -10.24 -5.78 6.85
N THR A 228 -10.82 -4.87 6.07
CA THR A 228 -10.66 -4.81 4.61
C THR A 228 -10.14 -3.46 4.16
N VAL A 229 -9.40 -3.48 3.06
CA VAL A 229 -8.99 -2.31 2.28
C VAL A 229 -9.71 -2.37 0.96
N ALA A 230 -10.33 -1.27 0.54
CA ALA A 230 -10.90 -1.14 -0.79
C ALA A 230 -9.90 -0.46 -1.73
N GLU A 231 -9.77 -1.01 -2.92
CA GLU A 231 -8.91 -0.50 -3.98
C GLU A 231 -9.73 -0.27 -5.24
N TYR A 232 -9.51 0.88 -5.84
CA TYR A 232 -10.23 1.30 -7.04
C TYR A 232 -9.21 1.61 -8.13
N LEU A 233 -9.20 0.83 -9.18
CA LEU A 233 -8.41 1.10 -10.38
C LEU A 233 -9.25 1.92 -11.33
N GLY A 234 -8.66 2.98 -11.87
CA GLY A 234 -9.40 3.87 -12.76
C GLY A 234 -8.55 4.98 -13.34
N TYR A 235 -9.21 6.05 -13.71
CA TYR A 235 -8.58 7.19 -14.37
C TYR A 235 -8.94 8.48 -13.66
N PHE A 236 -7.95 9.33 -13.49
CA PHE A 236 -8.16 10.68 -12.97
C PHE A 236 -8.38 11.63 -14.15
N THR A 237 -9.51 12.36 -14.14
CA THR A 237 -9.83 13.33 -15.17
C THR A 237 -9.30 14.69 -14.79
N ASP A 238 -8.63 15.39 -15.73
CA ASP A 238 -8.23 16.76 -15.53
C ASP A 238 -9.44 17.69 -15.33
N ARG A 239 -9.22 18.79 -14.59
CA ARG A 239 -10.28 19.79 -14.36
C ARG A 239 -10.77 20.33 -15.69
N GLY A 240 -12.01 20.03 -16.04
CA GLY A 240 -12.71 20.61 -17.19
C GLY A 240 -13.19 19.66 -18.28
N GLU A 241 -12.73 18.42 -18.32
CA GLU A 241 -13.31 17.44 -19.25
C GLU A 241 -14.52 16.76 -18.62
N SER A 242 -15.71 16.96 -19.16
CA SER A 242 -16.87 16.16 -18.78
C SER A 242 -16.69 14.72 -19.27
N ILE A 243 -17.30 13.77 -18.54
CA ILE A 243 -17.32 12.35 -18.94
C ILE A 243 -17.82 12.19 -20.38
N PHE A 244 -18.77 13.03 -20.80
CA PHE A 244 -19.33 13.04 -22.15
C PHE A 244 -18.33 13.51 -23.21
N SER A 245 -17.49 14.48 -22.96
CA SER A 245 -16.50 14.96 -23.92
C SER A 245 -15.40 13.91 -24.20
N ARG A 246 -15.05 13.08 -23.22
CA ARG A 246 -14.11 11.96 -23.40
C ARG A 246 -14.70 10.84 -24.24
N HIS A 247 -15.95 10.46 -23.98
CA HIS A 247 -16.65 9.45 -24.79
C HIS A 247 -16.79 9.89 -26.25
N MET A 248 -17.08 11.17 -26.49
CA MET A 248 -17.19 11.72 -27.82
C MET A 248 -15.88 11.70 -28.60
N LYS A 249 -14.74 11.99 -27.94
CA LYS A 249 -13.41 11.86 -28.56
C LYS A 249 -13.05 10.43 -28.95
N VAL A 250 -13.42 9.44 -28.15
CA VAL A 250 -13.18 8.01 -28.43
C VAL A 250 -13.98 7.53 -29.64
N PHE A 251 -15.18 8.09 -29.88
CA PHE A 251 -16.02 7.74 -31.04
C PHE A 251 -15.82 8.65 -32.24
N GLY A 252 -14.81 9.54 -32.25
CA GLY A 252 -14.53 10.42 -33.38
C GLY A 252 -15.63 11.46 -33.69
N MET A 253 -16.52 11.70 -32.74
CA MET A 253 -17.53 12.75 -32.83
C MET A 253 -16.96 14.05 -32.26
N ASP A 254 -16.30 14.81 -33.12
CA ASP A 254 -15.98 16.20 -32.82
C ASP A 254 -17.28 16.99 -32.72
N SER A 255 -17.66 17.41 -31.52
CA SER A 255 -18.78 18.33 -31.34
C SER A 255 -18.33 19.72 -31.79
N GLY A 256 -18.47 20.01 -33.07
CA GLY A 256 -18.43 21.36 -33.60
C GLY A 256 -19.62 22.18 -33.09
N LEU A 257 -19.59 22.58 -31.84
CA LEU A 257 -20.44 23.60 -31.25
C LEU A 257 -19.55 24.63 -30.58
N ASP A 258 -18.97 25.49 -31.43
CA ASP A 258 -18.59 26.84 -31.01
C ASP A 258 -19.87 27.62 -30.72
N LEU A 259 -20.08 27.96 -29.46
CA LEU A 259 -20.97 29.01 -29.02
C LEU A 259 -20.19 30.00 -28.15
#